data_714ba8b48c55f863d52f4e2f69a05d57
#
_entry.id   714ba8b48c55f863d52f4e2f69a05d57
#
_cell.length_a   1.000
_cell.length_b   1.000
_cell.length_c   1.000
_cell.angle_alpha   90.00
_cell.angle_beta   90.00
_cell.angle_gamma   90.00
#
_symmetry.space_group_name_H-M   'P 1'
#
loop_
_entity.id
_entity.type
_entity.pdbx_description
1 polymer ?
#
loop_
_entity_poly.entity_id
_entity_poly.type
_entity_poly.pdbx_seq_one_letter_code
_entity_poly.pdbx_strand_id
1 'polypeptide(L)'
;MSEEDRKWLEEALKQYTFNDVDRLKEICIELKGKEGQTFAHMNMEKATLMNLLDELLELLELHVRNALNLCLCGGMATILDIIFNNPHEDARREACGIFSFTN
;
A
#
# COMPACT_ATOMS: atom_id res chain seq x y z
N MET A 1 1.02 8.02 36.15
CA MET A 1 1.86 7.72 34.98
C MET A 1 3.04 8.66 34.94
N SER A 2 4.25 8.13 34.82
CA SER A 2 5.43 8.95 34.65
C SER A 2 5.51 9.51 33.22
N GLU A 3 6.27 10.58 33.01
CA GLU A 3 6.46 11.14 31.67
C GLU A 3 7.11 10.16 30.70
N GLU A 4 7.97 9.27 31.20
CA GLU A 4 8.62 8.23 30.38
C GLU A 4 7.59 7.22 29.85
N ASP A 5 6.65 6.78 30.69
CA ASP A 5 5.58 5.86 30.29
C ASP A 5 4.66 6.51 29.26
N ARG A 6 4.39 7.80 29.42
CA ARG A 6 3.56 8.56 28.49
C ARG A 6 4.22 8.71 27.15
N LYS A 7 5.51 9.02 27.09
CA LYS A 7 6.28 9.09 25.85
C LYS A 7 6.34 7.76 25.14
N TRP A 8 6.56 6.68 25.89
CA TRP A 8 6.60 5.34 25.33
C TRP A 8 5.25 4.96 24.71
N LEU A 9 4.16 5.27 25.39
CA LEU A 9 2.81 5.01 24.89
C LEU A 9 2.50 5.82 23.63
N GLU A 10 2.88 7.09 23.60
CA GLU A 10 2.72 7.94 22.42
C GLU A 10 3.52 7.42 21.22
N GLU A 11 4.75 6.99 21.44
CA GLU A 11 5.58 6.39 20.39
C GLU A 11 5.00 5.07 19.89
N ALA A 12 4.53 4.22 20.80
CA ALA A 12 3.90 2.96 20.43
C ALA A 12 2.63 3.19 19.61
N LEU A 13 1.79 4.16 20.02
CA LEU A 13 0.59 4.53 19.28
C LEU A 13 0.91 5.13 17.91
N LYS A 14 1.97 5.93 17.82
CA LYS A 14 2.44 6.46 16.53
C LYS A 14 2.89 5.35 15.60
N GLN A 15 3.64 4.38 16.11
CA GLN A 15 4.11 3.25 15.31
C GLN A 15 2.96 2.41 14.77
N TYR A 16 1.91 2.20 15.56
CA TYR A 16 0.78 1.36 15.15
C TYR A 16 -0.22 2.05 14.24
N THR A 17 -0.41 3.37 14.37
CA THR A 17 -1.46 4.08 13.63
C THR A 17 -0.93 4.93 12.47
N PHE A 18 0.25 5.53 12.61
CA PHE A 18 0.78 6.45 11.62
C PHE A 18 1.77 5.79 10.64
N ASN A 19 2.56 4.83 11.11
CA ASN A 19 3.53 4.16 10.24
C ASN A 19 2.86 3.32 9.16
N ASP A 20 1.75 2.66 9.49
CA ASP A 20 1.01 1.84 8.51
C ASP A 20 0.43 2.71 7.40
N VAL A 21 -0.16 3.86 7.74
CA VAL A 21 -0.72 4.79 6.77
C VAL A 21 0.37 5.41 5.92
N ASP A 22 1.49 5.82 6.54
CA ASP A 22 2.62 6.40 5.82
C ASP A 22 3.24 5.38 4.86
N ARG A 23 3.40 4.14 5.31
CA ARG A 23 3.93 3.07 4.46
C ARG A 23 2.99 2.77 3.31
N LEU A 24 1.69 2.74 3.56
CA LEU A 24 0.68 2.55 2.53
C LEU A 24 0.79 3.64 1.45
N LYS A 25 0.92 4.90 1.87
CA LYS A 25 1.09 6.03 0.96
C LYS A 25 2.38 5.92 0.16
N GLU A 26 3.48 5.53 0.80
CA GLU A 26 4.77 5.32 0.12
C GLU A 26 4.66 4.28 -0.96
N ILE A 27 4.03 3.14 -0.67
CA ILE A 27 3.81 2.07 -1.63
C ILE A 27 2.98 2.58 -2.82
N CYS A 28 1.91 3.30 -2.53
CA CYS A 28 1.06 3.89 -3.58
C CYS A 28 1.85 4.85 -4.47
N ILE A 29 2.69 5.69 -3.88
CA ILE A 29 3.54 6.64 -4.62
C ILE A 29 4.55 5.90 -5.48
N GLU A 30 5.21 4.87 -4.94
CA GLU A 30 6.17 4.07 -5.68
C GLU A 30 5.53 3.37 -6.88
N LEU A 31 4.34 2.83 -6.72
CA LEU A 31 3.61 2.15 -7.79
C LEU A 31 3.08 3.12 -8.85
N LYS A 32 2.64 4.29 -8.43
CA LYS A 32 2.07 5.31 -9.31
C LYS A 32 3.15 6.10 -10.06
N GLY A 33 4.21 6.50 -9.36
CA GLY A 33 5.24 7.35 -9.93
C GLY A 33 4.78 8.80 -10.07
N LYS A 34 5.32 9.49 -11.09
CA LYS A 34 5.03 10.90 -11.33
C LYS A 34 3.73 11.09 -12.11
N GLU A 35 3.00 12.15 -11.78
CA GLU A 35 1.79 12.51 -12.52
C GLU A 35 2.09 12.82 -13.98
N GLY A 36 1.17 12.44 -14.86
CA GLY A 36 1.29 12.68 -16.29
C GLY A 36 2.20 11.70 -17.02
N GLN A 37 2.77 10.74 -16.33
CA GLN A 37 3.62 9.68 -16.92
C GLN A 37 2.95 8.31 -16.75
N THR A 38 3.45 7.33 -17.50
CA THR A 38 3.05 5.93 -17.32
C THR A 38 3.31 5.52 -15.86
N PHE A 39 2.39 4.77 -15.29
CA PHE A 39 2.53 4.30 -13.91
C PHE A 39 3.86 3.57 -13.71
N ALA A 40 4.54 3.88 -12.60
CA ALA A 40 5.87 3.34 -12.30
C ALA A 40 5.91 1.81 -12.24
N HIS A 41 4.80 1.16 -11.83
CA HIS A 41 4.73 -0.31 -11.76
C HIS A 41 4.99 -0.99 -13.11
N MET A 42 4.72 -0.31 -14.22
CA MET A 42 4.92 -0.87 -15.56
C MET A 42 6.39 -1.15 -15.87
N ASN A 43 7.29 -0.40 -15.25
CA ASN A 43 8.75 -0.52 -15.47
C ASN A 43 9.48 -1.19 -14.30
N MET A 44 8.75 -1.65 -13.30
CA MET A 44 9.35 -2.31 -12.14
C MET A 44 9.73 -3.75 -12.44
N GLU A 45 10.82 -4.21 -11.81
CA GLU A 45 11.15 -5.63 -11.79
C GLU A 45 10.06 -6.41 -11.05
N LYS A 46 9.79 -7.62 -11.51
CA LYS A 46 8.77 -8.49 -10.93
C LYS A 46 8.96 -8.65 -9.41
N ALA A 47 10.19 -8.93 -8.97
CA ALA A 47 10.49 -9.13 -7.55
C ALA A 47 10.16 -7.91 -6.72
N THR A 48 10.55 -6.72 -7.16
CA THR A 48 10.27 -5.45 -6.49
C THR A 48 8.77 -5.20 -6.42
N LEU A 49 8.09 -5.37 -7.55
CA LEU A 49 6.65 -5.17 -7.64
C LEU A 49 5.89 -6.12 -6.72
N MET A 50 6.25 -7.40 -6.73
CA MET A 50 5.61 -8.41 -5.87
C MET A 50 5.83 -8.11 -4.38
N ASN A 51 7.02 -7.66 -4.00
CA ASN A 51 7.31 -7.28 -2.62
C ASN A 51 6.42 -6.10 -2.17
N LEU A 52 6.24 -5.11 -3.01
CA LEU A 52 5.38 -3.96 -2.70
C LEU A 52 3.91 -4.39 -2.57
N LEU A 53 3.44 -5.23 -3.47
CA LEU A 53 2.06 -5.72 -3.46
C LEU A 53 1.80 -6.63 -2.25
N ASP A 54 2.74 -7.51 -1.91
CA ASP A 54 2.64 -8.38 -0.73
C ASP A 54 2.56 -7.55 0.55
N GLU A 55 3.41 -6.53 0.66
CA GLU A 55 3.41 -5.63 1.81
C GLU A 55 2.09 -4.85 1.91
N LEU A 56 1.58 -4.39 0.79
CA LEU A 56 0.30 -3.68 0.73
C LEU A 56 -0.85 -4.56 1.19
N LEU A 57 -0.89 -5.80 0.71
CA LEU A 57 -1.91 -6.77 1.12
C LEU A 57 -1.83 -7.06 2.63
N GLU A 58 -0.62 -7.23 3.14
CA GLU A 58 -0.39 -7.44 4.57
C GLU A 58 -0.91 -6.27 5.42
N LEU A 59 -0.66 -5.03 4.98
CA LEU A 59 -1.18 -3.84 5.64
C LEU A 59 -2.71 -3.81 5.64
N LEU A 60 -3.34 -4.23 4.55
CA LEU A 60 -4.79 -4.30 4.46
C LEU A 60 -5.38 -5.36 5.39
N GLU A 61 -4.70 -6.49 5.54
CA GLU A 61 -5.12 -7.56 6.45
C GLU A 61 -4.99 -7.16 7.92
N LEU A 62 -3.98 -6.35 8.26
CA LEU A 62 -3.73 -5.90 9.62
C LEU A 62 -4.79 -4.93 10.13
N HIS A 63 -5.36 -4.11 9.25
CA HIS A 63 -6.29 -3.07 9.66
C HIS A 63 -7.34 -2.79 8.59
N VAL A 64 -8.61 -2.93 8.96
CA VAL A 64 -9.74 -2.68 8.05
C VAL A 64 -9.71 -1.25 7.46
N ARG A 65 -9.26 -0.27 8.25
CA ARG A 65 -9.15 1.13 7.81
C ARG A 65 -8.14 1.35 6.69
N ASN A 66 -7.17 0.46 6.54
CA ASN A 66 -6.17 0.59 5.48
C ASN A 66 -6.78 0.46 4.09
N ALA A 67 -7.85 -0.32 3.96
CA ALA A 67 -8.61 -0.38 2.70
C ALA A 67 -9.20 0.99 2.33
N LEU A 68 -9.78 1.69 3.30
CA LEU A 68 -10.29 3.06 3.10
C LEU A 68 -9.15 4.04 2.81
N ASN A 69 -8.04 3.95 3.53
CA ASN A 69 -6.86 4.77 3.30
C ASN A 69 -6.31 4.58 1.89
N LEU A 70 -6.30 3.35 1.39
CA LEU A 70 -5.89 3.05 0.02
C LEU A 70 -6.78 3.77 -1.00
N CYS A 71 -8.10 3.76 -0.78
CA CYS A 71 -9.05 4.48 -1.62
C CYS A 71 -8.83 5.98 -1.57
N LEU A 72 -8.62 6.53 -0.36
CA LEU A 72 -8.46 7.97 -0.16
C LEU A 72 -7.17 8.53 -0.78
N CYS A 73 -6.10 7.74 -0.83
CA CYS A 73 -4.84 8.17 -1.45
C CYS A 73 -4.78 7.90 -2.96
N GLY A 74 -5.87 7.43 -3.55
CA GLY A 74 -5.93 7.14 -4.98
C GLY A 74 -5.26 5.84 -5.39
N GLY A 75 -4.91 4.99 -4.44
CA GLY A 75 -4.26 3.71 -4.70
C GLY A 75 -5.10 2.73 -5.49
N MET A 76 -6.43 2.85 -5.42
CA MET A 76 -7.32 1.95 -6.16
C MET A 76 -7.16 2.11 -7.68
N ALA A 77 -6.97 3.33 -8.17
CA ALA A 77 -6.72 3.55 -9.60
C ALA A 77 -5.42 2.87 -10.04
N THR A 78 -4.38 2.93 -9.20
CA THR A 78 -3.10 2.26 -9.45
C THR A 78 -3.25 0.74 -9.46
N ILE A 79 -3.98 0.19 -8.49
CA ILE A 79 -4.25 -1.26 -8.41
C ILE A 79 -5.02 -1.74 -9.64
N LEU A 80 -6.05 -1.01 -10.07
CA LEU A 80 -6.80 -1.33 -11.28
C LEU A 80 -5.89 -1.28 -12.52
N ASP A 81 -5.00 -0.32 -12.60
CA ASP A 81 -4.05 -0.24 -13.71
C ASP A 81 -3.11 -1.45 -13.73
N ILE A 82 -2.65 -1.92 -12.58
CA ILE A 82 -1.86 -3.15 -12.49
C ILE A 82 -2.65 -4.34 -13.03
N ILE A 83 -3.90 -4.49 -12.63
CA ILE A 83 -4.77 -5.59 -13.08
C ILE A 83 -4.93 -5.62 -14.59
N PHE A 84 -5.10 -4.45 -15.22
CA PHE A 84 -5.40 -4.37 -16.64
C PHE A 84 -4.16 -4.28 -17.53
N ASN A 85 -3.09 -3.69 -17.07
CA ASN A 85 -1.97 -3.29 -17.93
C ASN A 85 -0.61 -3.87 -17.57
N ASN A 86 -0.40 -4.37 -16.35
CA ASN A 86 0.90 -4.85 -15.93
C ASN A 86 1.29 -6.13 -16.71
N PRO A 87 2.55 -6.23 -17.21
CA PRO A 87 2.99 -7.39 -17.97
C PRO A 87 3.18 -8.67 -17.16
N HIS A 88 3.30 -8.58 -15.82
CA HIS A 88 3.54 -9.72 -14.95
C HIS A 88 2.21 -10.33 -14.47
N GLU A 89 1.96 -11.57 -14.82
CA GLU A 89 0.73 -12.27 -14.44
C GLU A 89 0.58 -12.39 -12.92
N ASP A 90 1.66 -12.71 -12.22
CA ASP A 90 1.64 -12.84 -10.76
C ASP A 90 1.25 -11.51 -10.09
N ALA A 91 1.77 -10.40 -10.60
CA ALA A 91 1.41 -9.07 -10.10
C ALA A 91 -0.07 -8.76 -10.33
N ARG A 92 -0.60 -9.12 -11.49
CA ARG A 92 -2.03 -8.94 -11.78
C ARG A 92 -2.91 -9.74 -10.82
N ARG A 93 -2.53 -10.97 -10.51
CA ARG A 93 -3.25 -11.83 -9.55
C ARG A 93 -3.23 -11.25 -8.14
N GLU A 94 -2.07 -10.80 -7.71
CA GLU A 94 -1.91 -10.16 -6.39
C GLU A 94 -2.77 -8.89 -6.30
N ALA A 95 -2.76 -8.07 -7.34
CA ALA A 95 -3.57 -6.86 -7.41
C ALA A 95 -5.07 -7.19 -7.37
N CYS A 96 -5.50 -8.28 -8.02
CA CYS A 96 -6.88 -8.76 -7.94
C CYS A 96 -7.25 -9.13 -6.50
N GLY A 97 -6.36 -9.79 -5.78
CA GLY A 97 -6.54 -10.12 -4.37
C GLY A 97 -6.71 -8.88 -3.51
N ILE A 98 -5.89 -7.88 -3.73
CA ILE A 98 -5.96 -6.58 -3.04
C ILE A 98 -7.30 -5.90 -3.35
N PHE A 99 -7.70 -5.87 -4.60
CA PHE A 99 -8.98 -5.29 -5.02
C PHE A 99 -10.17 -5.98 -4.36
N SER A 100 -10.16 -7.31 -4.32
CA SER A 100 -11.21 -8.11 -3.66
C SER A 100 -11.30 -7.80 -2.17
N PHE A 101 -10.16 -7.54 -1.53
CA PHE A 101 -10.10 -7.23 -0.10
C PHE A 101 -10.73 -5.88 0.23
N THR A 102 -10.68 -4.92 -0.71
CA THR A 102 -11.22 -3.58 -0.51
C THR A 102 -12.69 -3.44 -0.89
N ASN A 103 -13.27 -4.47 -1.44
CA ASN A 103 -14.67 -4.46 -1.86
C ASN A 103 -15.59 -4.78 -0.66
#